data_c81f62b2fba331f7053948f8b8a86396
#
_entry.id   c81f62b2fba331f7053948f8b8a86396
#
_cell.length_a   1.000
_cell.length_b   1.000
_cell.length_c   1.000
_cell.angle_alpha   90.00
_cell.angle_beta   90.00
_cell.angle_gamma   90.00
#
_symmetry.space_group_name_H-M   'P 1'
#
loop_
_entity.id
_entity.type
_entity.pdbx_description
1 polymer ?
#
loop_
_entity_poly.entity_id
_entity_poly.type
_entity_poly.pdbx_seq_one_letter_code
_entity_poly.pdbx_strand_id
1 'polypeptide(L)'
;MEDGRTDDGTPPVIVGPRGELSDSKSRDIMSRLKQKTGSAELIQANLSLMETLGGPPLTARNHVTLLVDGPETFASMSEAISEAKEHVNVETYIFDDDEVGRHFADLLIRKQSEKVQVNLIYDSVGCMSTPPAFFKRLKDAGVHVLEFNPVNPLKVKKAQLLTNRDHRKLVVVDGKVAFTGGVNLSGVYSKGRSMGSAPGAEAQSGWRDTHVRIAGPSVAQFQQLFLETWRDQKGPELDEKKYIGEMKPEGRAYVEVIGSTPGALNRLTYFMYISAIKNAKSFVHLTTSYFIPDKQFVDTVTDAARRGVEVKLILPGVSDSKLAFYASRSRYEDLLESGVKLYERRSRMLHAKTAVIDGAWSTVGSTNLDLLSFQYNNEINAIILDTDFADAMEDLFNRDVAASNEITRDAWSQRPPWDRVMEFFSRIFSGTL
;
A
#
# COMPACT_ATOMS: atom_id res chain seq x y z
N MET A 1 -21.91 6.09 22.95
CA MET A 1 -22.75 6.23 21.76
C MET A 1 -23.21 4.85 21.38
N GLU A 2 -24.54 4.67 21.42
CA GLU A 2 -25.23 3.40 21.32
C GLU A 2 -25.01 2.68 19.99
N ASP A 3 -25.03 1.37 20.12
CA ASP A 3 -24.92 0.31 19.13
C ASP A 3 -25.90 0.53 17.94
N GLY A 4 -25.43 1.24 16.91
CA GLY A 4 -26.19 1.48 15.69
C GLY A 4 -26.15 0.27 14.76
N ARG A 5 -26.81 -0.82 15.16
CA ARG A 5 -27.12 -1.93 14.25
C ARG A 5 -28.23 -1.51 13.31
N THR A 6 -27.90 -1.19 12.09
CA THR A 6 -28.80 -1.38 10.96
C THR A 6 -28.42 -2.68 10.25
N ASP A 7 -28.63 -3.82 10.93
CA ASP A 7 -28.63 -5.12 10.25
C ASP A 7 -30.04 -5.32 9.66
N ASP A 8 -30.28 -4.74 8.51
CA ASP A 8 -31.53 -4.93 7.75
C ASP A 8 -31.54 -6.28 7.01
N GLY A 9 -30.51 -7.11 7.23
CA GLY A 9 -30.37 -8.44 6.61
C GLY A 9 -29.98 -8.39 5.13
N THR A 10 -29.68 -7.22 4.57
CA THR A 10 -29.21 -7.09 3.20
C THR A 10 -27.75 -7.59 3.10
N PRO A 11 -27.42 -8.50 2.17
CA PRO A 11 -26.03 -8.94 1.99
C PRO A 11 -25.22 -7.83 1.33
N PRO A 12 -23.90 -7.76 1.58
CA PRO A 12 -23.04 -6.78 0.93
C PRO A 12 -23.03 -6.97 -0.59
N VAL A 13 -22.89 -5.87 -1.32
CA VAL A 13 -22.75 -5.91 -2.77
C VAL A 13 -21.43 -6.56 -3.15
N ILE A 14 -21.50 -7.66 -3.89
CA ILE A 14 -20.33 -8.37 -4.42
C ILE A 14 -20.40 -8.35 -5.95
N VAL A 15 -19.33 -7.90 -6.59
CA VAL A 15 -19.23 -7.84 -8.04
C VAL A 15 -18.45 -9.05 -8.57
N GLY A 16 -19.03 -9.72 -9.53
CA GLY A 16 -18.38 -10.81 -10.27
C GLY A 16 -18.04 -10.41 -11.70
N PRO A 17 -17.51 -11.34 -12.51
CA PRO A 17 -17.13 -11.06 -13.90
C PRO A 17 -18.27 -10.59 -14.82
N ARG A 18 -19.52 -10.80 -14.42
CA ARG A 18 -20.72 -10.41 -15.19
C ARG A 18 -21.51 -9.27 -14.53
N GLY A 19 -20.88 -8.51 -13.64
CA GLY A 19 -21.54 -7.46 -12.85
C GLY A 19 -21.93 -7.92 -11.45
N GLU A 20 -22.84 -7.19 -10.81
CA GLU A 20 -23.30 -7.50 -9.45
C GLU A 20 -23.91 -8.88 -9.33
N LEU A 21 -23.56 -9.56 -8.25
CA LEU A 21 -24.14 -10.86 -7.93
C LEU A 21 -25.50 -10.68 -7.27
N SER A 22 -26.39 -11.66 -7.43
CA SER A 22 -27.65 -11.65 -6.69
C SER A 22 -27.41 -11.79 -5.19
N ASP A 23 -28.33 -11.26 -4.36
CA ASP A 23 -28.31 -11.36 -2.90
C ASP A 23 -28.10 -12.78 -2.39
N SER A 24 -28.72 -13.77 -3.03
CA SER A 24 -28.55 -15.17 -2.69
C SER A 24 -27.09 -15.61 -2.85
N LYS A 25 -26.44 -15.25 -3.98
CA LYS A 25 -25.03 -15.57 -4.22
C LYS A 25 -24.10 -14.82 -3.29
N SER A 26 -24.40 -13.55 -2.99
CA SER A 26 -23.63 -12.76 -2.02
C SER A 26 -23.70 -13.38 -0.64
N ARG A 27 -24.90 -13.80 -0.17
CA ARG A 27 -25.07 -14.55 1.10
C ARG A 27 -24.28 -15.86 1.12
N ASP A 28 -24.33 -16.66 0.04
CA ASP A 28 -23.57 -17.91 -0.07
C ASP A 28 -22.05 -17.67 0.02
N ILE A 29 -21.55 -16.63 -0.66
CA ILE A 29 -20.13 -16.23 -0.60
C ILE A 29 -19.75 -15.84 0.83
N MET A 30 -20.54 -14.98 1.47
CA MET A 30 -20.31 -14.54 2.84
C MET A 30 -20.31 -15.72 3.81
N SER A 31 -21.26 -16.65 3.68
CA SER A 31 -21.30 -17.85 4.48
C SER A 31 -20.04 -18.71 4.35
N ARG A 32 -19.58 -18.91 3.11
CA ARG A 32 -18.34 -19.67 2.84
C ARG A 32 -17.08 -18.97 3.38
N LEU A 33 -16.97 -17.65 3.19
CA LEU A 33 -15.86 -16.88 3.76
C LEU A 33 -15.83 -17.01 5.29
N LYS A 34 -16.98 -16.80 5.95
CA LYS A 34 -17.12 -16.95 7.40
C LYS A 34 -16.74 -18.34 7.87
N GLN A 35 -17.20 -19.37 7.18
CA GLN A 35 -16.90 -20.78 7.52
C GLN A 35 -15.42 -21.12 7.30
N LYS A 36 -14.83 -20.66 6.20
CA LYS A 36 -13.43 -20.98 5.84
C LYS A 36 -12.42 -20.27 6.74
N THR A 37 -12.70 -19.03 7.13
CA THR A 37 -11.74 -18.18 7.86
C THR A 37 -11.92 -18.23 9.39
N GLY A 38 -13.09 -18.64 9.88
CA GLY A 38 -13.42 -18.54 11.32
C GLY A 38 -13.63 -17.09 11.80
N SER A 39 -13.37 -16.08 10.96
CA SER A 39 -13.36 -14.65 11.31
C SER A 39 -14.60 -13.93 10.77
N ALA A 40 -15.77 -14.49 11.06
CA ALA A 40 -17.04 -13.99 10.56
C ALA A 40 -17.30 -12.52 10.89
N GLU A 41 -17.03 -12.12 12.14
CA GLU A 41 -17.27 -10.77 12.62
C GLU A 41 -16.33 -9.75 11.97
N LEU A 42 -15.05 -10.08 11.82
CA LEU A 42 -14.06 -9.26 11.13
C LEU A 42 -14.52 -8.91 9.71
N ILE A 43 -14.87 -9.94 8.93
CA ILE A 43 -15.26 -9.76 7.52
C ILE A 43 -16.57 -8.98 7.43
N GLN A 44 -17.57 -9.32 8.26
CA GLN A 44 -18.85 -8.62 8.25
C GLN A 44 -18.68 -7.15 8.63
N ALA A 45 -17.95 -6.86 9.71
CA ALA A 45 -17.73 -5.49 10.16
C ALA A 45 -16.97 -4.64 9.12
N ASN A 46 -15.99 -5.25 8.43
CA ASN A 46 -15.24 -4.57 7.38
C ASN A 46 -16.16 -4.20 6.20
N LEU A 47 -16.92 -5.17 5.68
CA LEU A 47 -17.80 -4.95 4.53
C LEU A 47 -18.94 -3.99 4.84
N SER A 48 -19.59 -4.10 6.02
CA SER A 48 -20.63 -3.16 6.44
C SER A 48 -20.10 -1.74 6.61
N LEU A 49 -18.87 -1.59 7.11
CA LEU A 49 -18.23 -0.29 7.22
C LEU A 49 -17.98 0.32 5.83
N MET A 50 -17.46 -0.47 4.89
CA MET A 50 -17.17 0.01 3.54
C MET A 50 -18.44 0.43 2.80
N GLU A 51 -19.50 -0.36 2.91
CA GLU A 51 -20.81 -0.02 2.36
C GLU A 51 -21.36 1.29 2.96
N THR A 52 -21.29 1.43 4.29
CA THR A 52 -21.73 2.66 4.99
C THR A 52 -20.97 3.91 4.56
N LEU A 53 -19.67 3.76 4.28
CA LEU A 53 -18.79 4.86 3.86
C LEU A 53 -18.81 5.10 2.34
N GLY A 54 -19.62 4.37 1.58
CA GLY A 54 -19.66 4.46 0.11
C GLY A 54 -18.38 3.97 -0.55
N GLY A 55 -17.68 3.03 0.08
CA GLY A 55 -16.49 2.38 -0.45
C GLY A 55 -16.78 1.51 -1.66
N PRO A 56 -15.73 1.07 -2.37
CA PRO A 56 -15.89 0.21 -3.53
C PRO A 56 -16.43 -1.17 -3.13
N PRO A 57 -17.20 -1.85 -4.00
CA PRO A 57 -17.72 -3.16 -3.70
C PRO A 57 -16.63 -4.23 -3.71
N LEU A 58 -16.81 -5.27 -2.90
CA LEU A 58 -15.96 -6.47 -2.94
C LEU A 58 -16.09 -7.15 -4.30
N THR A 59 -14.97 -7.50 -4.92
CA THR A 59 -14.96 -8.22 -6.20
C THR A 59 -14.56 -9.69 -6.00
N ALA A 60 -15.25 -10.58 -6.66
CA ALA A 60 -15.01 -12.03 -6.61
C ALA A 60 -14.24 -12.53 -7.84
N ARG A 61 -13.56 -13.68 -7.70
CA ARG A 61 -12.91 -14.40 -8.80
C ARG A 61 -11.62 -13.75 -9.29
N ASN A 62 -10.86 -13.16 -8.38
CA ASN A 62 -9.53 -12.63 -8.68
C ASN A 62 -8.44 -13.68 -8.42
N HIS A 63 -7.33 -13.54 -9.12
CA HIS A 63 -6.06 -14.20 -8.83
C HIS A 63 -5.08 -13.15 -8.29
N VAL A 64 -4.49 -13.43 -7.13
CA VAL A 64 -3.53 -12.53 -6.48
C VAL A 64 -2.21 -13.25 -6.32
N THR A 65 -1.13 -12.66 -6.82
CA THR A 65 0.24 -13.15 -6.66
C THR A 65 1.00 -12.18 -5.75
N LEU A 66 1.57 -12.71 -4.67
CA LEU A 66 2.45 -11.97 -3.79
C LEU A 66 3.82 -11.81 -4.47
N LEU A 67 4.34 -10.61 -4.52
CA LEU A 67 5.65 -10.27 -5.09
C LEU A 67 6.54 -9.69 -3.97
N VAL A 68 7.67 -10.33 -3.75
CA VAL A 68 8.58 -9.97 -2.67
C VAL A 68 9.77 -9.22 -3.23
N ASP A 69 9.95 -7.99 -2.75
CA ASP A 69 11.05 -7.09 -3.13
C ASP A 69 11.03 -6.62 -4.61
N GLY A 70 11.95 -5.71 -4.94
CA GLY A 70 12.04 -5.12 -6.26
C GLY A 70 12.28 -6.10 -7.39
N PRO A 71 13.25 -7.03 -7.32
CA PRO A 71 13.58 -7.90 -8.46
C PRO A 71 12.40 -8.73 -8.97
N GLU A 72 11.63 -9.34 -8.07
CA GLU A 72 10.45 -10.12 -8.45
C GLU A 72 9.33 -9.22 -9.01
N THR A 73 9.12 -8.07 -8.36
CA THR A 73 8.14 -7.06 -8.81
C THR A 73 8.48 -6.54 -10.20
N PHE A 74 9.73 -6.14 -10.43
CA PHE A 74 10.16 -5.59 -11.72
C PHE A 74 10.13 -6.62 -12.85
N ALA A 75 10.49 -7.88 -12.58
CA ALA A 75 10.37 -8.95 -13.56
C ALA A 75 8.92 -9.16 -13.98
N SER A 76 8.00 -9.26 -13.02
CA SER A 76 6.57 -9.48 -13.29
C SER A 76 5.91 -8.29 -13.99
N MET A 77 6.24 -7.05 -13.60
CA MET A 77 5.79 -5.83 -14.28
C MET A 77 6.32 -5.75 -15.72
N SER A 78 7.63 -6.03 -15.92
CA SER A 78 8.25 -5.98 -17.24
C SER A 78 7.66 -7.00 -18.21
N GLU A 79 7.36 -8.21 -17.72
CA GLU A 79 6.67 -9.25 -18.48
C GLU A 79 5.30 -8.76 -18.94
N ALA A 80 4.45 -8.31 -17.99
CA ALA A 80 3.10 -7.84 -18.29
C ALA A 80 3.09 -6.64 -19.25
N ILE A 81 3.97 -5.65 -19.04
CA ILE A 81 4.09 -4.50 -19.95
C ILE A 81 4.58 -4.93 -21.34
N SER A 82 5.52 -5.88 -21.42
CA SER A 82 6.02 -6.38 -22.72
C SER A 82 4.92 -7.05 -23.53
N GLU A 83 3.98 -7.71 -22.89
CA GLU A 83 2.84 -8.41 -23.49
C GLU A 83 1.67 -7.50 -23.84
N ALA A 84 1.66 -6.25 -23.37
CA ALA A 84 0.57 -5.30 -23.57
C ALA A 84 0.22 -5.13 -25.07
N LYS A 85 -1.08 -5.04 -25.36
CA LYS A 85 -1.62 -4.90 -26.72
C LYS A 85 -2.44 -3.63 -26.91
N GLU A 86 -3.06 -3.11 -25.84
CA GLU A 86 -4.01 -2.01 -25.91
C GLU A 86 -3.50 -0.79 -25.16
N HIS A 87 -3.21 -0.92 -23.87
CA HIS A 87 -2.74 0.20 -23.06
C HIS A 87 -1.89 -0.22 -21.85
N VAL A 88 -1.03 0.70 -21.42
CA VAL A 88 -0.28 0.63 -20.16
C VAL A 88 -0.47 1.93 -19.40
N ASN A 89 -1.02 1.85 -18.20
CA ASN A 89 -1.20 2.97 -17.28
C ASN A 89 -0.27 2.82 -16.08
N VAL A 90 0.56 3.82 -15.85
CA VAL A 90 1.54 3.84 -14.74
C VAL A 90 1.28 5.07 -13.88
N GLU A 91 1.12 4.89 -12.58
CA GLU A 91 1.04 5.95 -11.58
C GLU A 91 2.05 5.64 -10.49
N THR A 92 3.01 6.53 -10.27
CA THR A 92 4.14 6.25 -9.36
C THR A 92 4.61 7.49 -8.61
N TYR A 93 4.99 7.31 -7.33
CA TYR A 93 5.56 8.38 -6.53
C TYR A 93 7.00 8.70 -6.94
N ILE A 94 7.84 7.67 -7.14
CA ILE A 94 9.23 7.83 -7.57
C ILE A 94 9.45 7.11 -8.91
N PHE A 95 10.06 7.82 -9.85
CA PHE A 95 10.59 7.28 -11.09
C PHE A 95 11.98 7.87 -11.31
N ASP A 96 13.01 7.12 -10.90
CA ASP A 96 14.40 7.59 -10.92
C ASP A 96 15.06 7.43 -12.29
N ASP A 97 16.04 8.29 -12.61
CA ASP A 97 16.91 8.13 -13.79
C ASP A 97 18.10 7.22 -13.45
N ASP A 98 17.82 5.97 -13.11
CA ASP A 98 18.80 4.92 -12.81
C ASP A 98 18.63 3.69 -13.72
N GLU A 99 19.30 2.57 -13.42
CA GLU A 99 19.23 1.36 -14.23
C GLU A 99 17.79 0.84 -14.36
N VAL A 100 17.03 0.80 -13.24
CA VAL A 100 15.63 0.35 -13.21
C VAL A 100 14.73 1.32 -13.95
N GLY A 101 14.83 2.61 -13.61
CA GLY A 101 13.97 3.61 -14.22
C GLY A 101 14.20 3.72 -15.73
N ARG A 102 15.45 3.66 -16.18
CA ARG A 102 15.78 3.64 -17.63
C ARG A 102 15.22 2.41 -18.31
N HIS A 103 15.30 1.23 -17.70
CA HIS A 103 14.71 0.01 -18.23
C HIS A 103 13.19 0.17 -18.45
N PHE A 104 12.46 0.67 -17.46
CA PHE A 104 11.02 0.90 -17.60
C PHE A 104 10.70 2.01 -18.60
N ALA A 105 11.46 3.11 -18.62
CA ALA A 105 11.28 4.17 -19.63
C ALA A 105 11.46 3.64 -21.05
N ASP A 106 12.51 2.82 -21.31
CA ASP A 106 12.74 2.19 -22.61
C ASP A 106 11.61 1.24 -23.00
N LEU A 107 11.11 0.47 -22.03
CA LEU A 107 9.98 -0.45 -22.22
C LEU A 107 8.70 0.31 -22.60
N LEU A 108 8.37 1.37 -21.88
CA LEU A 108 7.20 2.23 -22.15
C LEU A 108 7.30 2.90 -23.52
N ILE A 109 8.48 3.44 -23.89
CA ILE A 109 8.74 4.03 -25.20
C ILE A 109 8.57 3.00 -26.32
N ARG A 110 9.11 1.79 -26.13
CA ARG A 110 8.94 0.69 -27.08
C ARG A 110 7.45 0.36 -27.28
N LYS A 111 6.69 0.21 -26.21
CA LYS A 111 5.23 -0.10 -26.30
C LYS A 111 4.47 1.01 -27.00
N GLN A 112 4.79 2.28 -26.72
CA GLN A 112 4.21 3.41 -27.43
C GLN A 112 4.53 3.37 -28.95
N SER A 113 5.75 2.98 -29.34
CA SER A 113 6.13 2.80 -30.75
C SER A 113 5.39 1.65 -31.44
N GLU A 114 4.98 0.64 -30.67
CA GLU A 114 4.14 -0.49 -31.10
C GLU A 114 2.64 -0.12 -31.16
N LYS A 115 2.29 1.17 -30.93
CA LYS A 115 0.92 1.70 -30.89
C LYS A 115 0.07 1.24 -29.69
N VAL A 116 0.70 0.75 -28.65
CA VAL A 116 0.08 0.58 -27.35
C VAL A 116 -0.02 1.96 -26.69
N GLN A 117 -1.20 2.35 -26.22
CA GLN A 117 -1.37 3.64 -25.54
C GLN A 117 -0.69 3.62 -24.17
N VAL A 118 0.31 4.47 -23.97
CA VAL A 118 1.03 4.56 -22.69
C VAL A 118 0.71 5.88 -21.99
N ASN A 119 0.19 5.79 -20.76
CA ASN A 119 -0.11 6.93 -19.90
C ASN A 119 0.67 6.81 -18.60
N LEU A 120 1.39 7.86 -18.23
CA LEU A 120 2.23 7.93 -17.04
C LEU A 120 1.83 9.12 -16.17
N ILE A 121 1.54 8.87 -14.90
CA ILE A 121 1.47 9.89 -13.85
C ILE A 121 2.68 9.72 -12.93
N TYR A 122 3.40 10.80 -12.64
CA TYR A 122 4.47 10.80 -11.66
C TYR A 122 4.32 11.97 -10.69
N ASP A 123 4.67 11.78 -9.42
CA ASP A 123 4.61 12.85 -8.41
C ASP A 123 5.77 13.83 -8.56
N SER A 124 5.49 15.14 -8.55
CA SER A 124 6.50 16.18 -8.75
C SER A 124 7.56 16.24 -7.65
N VAL A 125 7.19 15.89 -6.41
CA VAL A 125 8.09 15.89 -5.26
C VAL A 125 8.87 14.58 -5.18
N GLY A 126 8.19 13.46 -5.35
CA GLY A 126 8.83 12.14 -5.38
C GLY A 126 9.87 12.00 -6.48
N CYS A 127 9.66 12.68 -7.60
CA CYS A 127 10.58 12.70 -8.74
C CYS A 127 11.46 13.95 -8.84
N MET A 128 11.57 14.75 -7.77
CA MET A 128 12.33 16.02 -7.78
C MET A 128 13.82 15.82 -8.11
N SER A 129 14.38 14.67 -7.79
CA SER A 129 15.79 14.30 -8.13
C SER A 129 15.96 13.82 -9.57
N THR A 130 14.87 13.47 -10.26
CA THR A 130 14.92 12.95 -11.63
C THR A 130 15.05 14.11 -12.62
N PRO A 131 16.06 14.10 -13.50
CA PRO A 131 16.26 15.19 -14.45
C PRO A 131 15.04 15.38 -15.36
N PRO A 132 14.60 16.63 -15.63
CA PRO A 132 13.47 16.89 -16.54
C PRO A 132 13.66 16.29 -17.95
N ALA A 133 14.91 16.11 -18.40
CA ALA A 133 15.22 15.46 -19.67
C ALA A 133 14.77 14.00 -19.73
N PHE A 134 14.70 13.31 -18.60
CA PHE A 134 14.18 11.94 -18.49
C PHE A 134 12.71 11.86 -18.90
N PHE A 135 11.86 12.69 -18.33
CA PHE A 135 10.43 12.77 -18.70
C PHE A 135 10.20 13.36 -20.08
N LYS A 136 11.06 14.32 -20.50
CA LYS A 136 11.02 14.86 -21.86
C LYS A 136 11.22 13.77 -22.90
N ARG A 137 12.16 12.85 -22.70
CA ARG A 137 12.40 11.72 -23.60
C ARG A 137 11.15 10.84 -23.79
N LEU A 138 10.39 10.57 -22.73
CA LEU A 138 9.13 9.84 -22.78
C LEU A 138 8.07 10.63 -23.59
N LYS A 139 7.92 11.93 -23.31
CA LYS A 139 7.00 12.81 -24.06
C LYS A 139 7.34 12.90 -25.55
N ASP A 140 8.64 13.06 -25.88
CA ASP A 140 9.11 13.14 -27.27
C ASP A 140 8.84 11.84 -28.05
N ALA A 141 8.78 10.69 -27.35
CA ALA A 141 8.41 9.40 -27.92
C ALA A 141 6.89 9.16 -28.03
N GLY A 142 6.07 10.15 -27.63
CA GLY A 142 4.60 10.09 -27.72
C GLY A 142 3.91 9.48 -26.50
N VAL A 143 4.63 9.16 -25.43
CA VAL A 143 4.02 8.74 -24.16
C VAL A 143 3.26 9.93 -23.56
N HIS A 144 2.03 9.69 -23.12
CA HIS A 144 1.28 10.69 -22.35
C HIS A 144 1.82 10.78 -20.93
N VAL A 145 2.52 11.86 -20.62
CA VAL A 145 3.18 12.05 -19.31
C VAL A 145 2.56 13.22 -18.58
N LEU A 146 2.05 12.95 -17.38
CA LEU A 146 1.40 13.89 -16.49
C LEU A 146 2.17 14.03 -15.18
N GLU A 147 2.51 15.25 -14.81
CA GLU A 147 3.14 15.56 -13.54
C GLU A 147 2.05 15.85 -12.50
N PHE A 148 1.98 15.03 -11.45
CA PHE A 148 1.02 15.22 -10.38
C PHE A 148 1.40 16.40 -9.49
N ASN A 149 0.45 17.33 -9.32
CA ASN A 149 0.53 18.49 -8.45
C ASN A 149 1.90 19.20 -8.53
N PRO A 150 2.24 19.80 -9.70
CA PRO A 150 3.54 20.42 -9.96
C PRO A 150 3.88 21.48 -8.92
N VAL A 151 5.07 21.42 -8.37
CA VAL A 151 5.56 22.40 -7.40
C VAL A 151 6.59 23.33 -8.03
N ASN A 152 6.46 24.64 -7.77
CA ASN A 152 7.50 25.59 -8.11
C ASN A 152 8.48 25.70 -6.94
N PRO A 153 9.72 25.18 -7.05
CA PRO A 153 10.68 25.15 -5.96
C PRO A 153 10.99 26.53 -5.36
N LEU A 154 10.81 27.59 -6.16
CA LEU A 154 11.10 28.98 -5.75
C LEU A 154 9.96 29.62 -4.93
N LYS A 155 8.75 29.03 -4.93
CA LYS A 155 7.55 29.63 -4.30
C LYS A 155 6.92 28.75 -3.23
N VAL A 156 7.36 27.51 -3.06
CA VAL A 156 6.73 26.51 -2.20
C VAL A 156 7.15 26.66 -0.76
N LYS A 157 6.18 26.68 0.16
CA LYS A 157 6.43 26.51 1.60
C LYS A 157 6.72 25.04 1.89
N LYS A 158 7.68 24.74 2.80
CA LYS A 158 8.11 23.37 3.14
C LYS A 158 6.94 22.41 3.47
N ALA A 159 5.90 22.89 4.15
CA ALA A 159 4.72 22.10 4.47
C ALA A 159 3.95 21.61 3.21
N GLN A 160 3.89 22.41 2.15
CA GLN A 160 3.21 22.05 0.90
C GLN A 160 3.98 21.02 0.07
N LEU A 161 5.27 20.77 0.37
CA LEU A 161 6.05 19.72 -0.28
C LEU A 161 5.67 18.32 0.27
N LEU A 162 5.17 18.24 1.49
CA LEU A 162 4.90 16.98 2.18
C LEU A 162 3.44 16.53 2.05
N THR A 163 2.52 17.45 1.75
CA THR A 163 1.08 17.17 1.70
C THR A 163 0.55 17.20 0.28
N ASN A 164 -0.56 16.51 0.06
CA ASN A 164 -1.23 16.40 -1.23
C ASN A 164 -0.30 15.83 -2.32
N ARG A 165 0.33 14.70 -1.98
CA ARG A 165 1.22 13.95 -2.87
C ARG A 165 0.54 12.71 -3.38
N ASP A 166 0.93 12.27 -4.56
CA ASP A 166 0.50 11.01 -5.12
C ASP A 166 1.46 9.90 -4.69
N HIS A 167 1.12 9.25 -3.57
CA HIS A 167 1.96 8.18 -3.04
C HIS A 167 1.55 6.79 -3.56
N ARG A 168 0.63 6.71 -4.51
CA ARG A 168 0.25 5.45 -5.17
C ARG A 168 1.39 4.87 -5.98
N LYS A 169 1.42 3.56 -6.08
CA LYS A 169 2.28 2.80 -6.98
C LYS A 169 1.37 1.81 -7.69
N LEU A 170 0.99 2.16 -8.88
CA LEU A 170 -0.03 1.45 -9.66
C LEU A 170 0.44 1.27 -11.10
N VAL A 171 0.37 0.04 -11.57
CA VAL A 171 0.52 -0.28 -13.01
C VAL A 171 -0.70 -1.08 -13.43
N VAL A 172 -1.39 -0.66 -14.48
CA VAL A 172 -2.50 -1.41 -15.08
C VAL A 172 -2.19 -1.66 -16.54
N VAL A 173 -2.31 -2.92 -16.95
CA VAL A 173 -2.02 -3.34 -18.33
C VAL A 173 -3.26 -3.96 -18.95
N ASP A 174 -3.69 -3.42 -20.09
CA ASP A 174 -4.81 -3.87 -20.92
C ASP A 174 -6.15 -4.06 -20.15
N GLY A 175 -6.31 -3.43 -18.98
CA GLY A 175 -7.45 -3.68 -18.07
C GLY A 175 -7.55 -5.14 -17.60
N LYS A 176 -6.48 -5.94 -17.71
CA LYS A 176 -6.44 -7.37 -17.40
C LYS A 176 -5.62 -7.70 -16.17
N VAL A 177 -4.56 -6.93 -15.93
CA VAL A 177 -3.68 -7.11 -14.79
C VAL A 177 -3.35 -5.76 -14.15
N ALA A 178 -3.32 -5.72 -12.83
CA ALA A 178 -2.89 -4.58 -12.04
C ALA A 178 -1.77 -4.98 -11.07
N PHE A 179 -0.91 -4.02 -10.76
CA PHE A 179 0.14 -4.13 -9.76
C PHE A 179 0.01 -3.00 -8.77
N THR A 180 0.12 -3.30 -7.47
CA THR A 180 0.18 -2.29 -6.41
C THR A 180 0.96 -2.78 -5.20
N GLY A 181 1.47 -1.85 -4.39
CA GLY A 181 2.26 -2.13 -3.19
C GLY A 181 3.20 -0.99 -2.84
N GLY A 182 4.34 -1.31 -2.20
CA GLY A 182 5.29 -0.29 -1.76
C GLY A 182 6.40 0.04 -2.77
N VAL A 183 6.65 -0.81 -3.77
CA VAL A 183 7.80 -0.68 -4.70
C VAL A 183 7.59 0.45 -5.71
N ASN A 184 8.53 1.40 -5.77
CA ASN A 184 8.60 2.43 -6.81
C ASN A 184 9.53 2.00 -7.96
N LEU A 185 9.57 2.78 -9.05
CA LEU A 185 10.46 2.56 -10.19
C LEU A 185 11.86 3.16 -9.90
N SER A 186 12.61 2.49 -9.04
CA SER A 186 13.93 2.92 -8.56
C SER A 186 14.83 1.75 -8.24
N GLY A 187 16.11 1.87 -8.53
CA GLY A 187 17.14 0.88 -8.27
C GLY A 187 17.40 0.59 -6.79
N VAL A 188 16.93 1.44 -5.88
CA VAL A 188 17.05 1.20 -4.43
C VAL A 188 16.33 -0.08 -3.97
N TYR A 189 15.36 -0.55 -4.73
CA TYR A 189 14.63 -1.82 -4.46
C TYR A 189 15.34 -3.05 -5.04
N SER A 190 16.25 -2.89 -6.00
CA SER A 190 16.92 -4.02 -6.66
C SER A 190 18.34 -4.31 -6.16
N LYS A 191 19.11 -3.24 -5.87
CA LYS A 191 20.48 -3.34 -5.34
C LYS A 191 20.62 -2.29 -4.25
N GLY A 192 20.90 -2.71 -3.03
CA GLY A 192 21.09 -1.77 -1.94
C GLY A 192 22.23 -0.79 -2.24
N ARG A 193 21.88 0.45 -2.55
CA ARG A 193 22.81 1.55 -2.33
C ARG A 193 22.78 1.83 -0.83
N SER A 194 23.82 1.36 -0.14
CA SER A 194 24.05 1.78 1.23
C SER A 194 24.33 3.29 1.23
N MET A 195 23.37 4.07 1.69
CA MET A 195 23.67 5.43 2.12
C MET A 195 24.55 5.33 3.37
N GLY A 196 25.88 5.45 3.17
CA GLY A 196 26.84 5.50 4.27
C GLY A 196 27.56 4.22 4.64
N SER A 197 27.61 3.19 3.78
CA SER A 197 28.43 1.99 4.03
C SER A 197 29.92 2.30 3.93
N ALA A 198 30.68 1.81 4.91
CA ALA A 198 32.15 1.79 4.86
C ALA A 198 32.63 0.93 3.68
N PRO A 199 33.80 1.21 3.08
CA PRO A 199 34.39 0.37 2.04
C PRO A 199 34.59 -1.05 2.59
N GLY A 200 33.97 -2.06 1.96
CA GLY A 200 34.08 -3.48 2.36
C GLY A 200 32.82 -4.14 2.90
N ALA A 201 31.70 -3.43 3.01
CA ALA A 201 30.41 -4.07 3.33
C ALA A 201 29.94 -4.91 2.12
N GLU A 202 29.53 -6.16 2.36
CA GLU A 202 28.91 -7.02 1.37
C GLU A 202 27.76 -6.29 0.65
N ALA A 203 27.60 -6.56 -0.66
CA ALA A 203 26.56 -5.94 -1.48
C ALA A 203 25.20 -6.15 -0.80
N GLN A 204 24.73 -5.11 -0.10
CA GLN A 204 23.44 -5.16 0.59
C GLN A 204 22.33 -5.34 -0.43
N SER A 205 21.46 -6.31 -0.21
CA SER A 205 20.23 -6.49 -0.97
C SER A 205 19.40 -5.19 -0.92
N GLY A 206 18.64 -4.88 -1.98
CA GLY A 206 17.79 -3.69 -2.06
C GLY A 206 16.80 -3.56 -0.89
N TRP A 207 16.02 -2.48 -0.87
CA TRP A 207 15.00 -2.27 0.15
C TRP A 207 14.04 -3.45 0.22
N ARG A 208 13.64 -3.81 1.44
CA ARG A 208 12.62 -4.83 1.67
C ARG A 208 11.25 -4.23 1.45
N ASP A 209 10.54 -4.72 0.46
CA ASP A 209 9.20 -4.25 0.15
C ASP A 209 8.26 -5.39 -0.29
N THR A 210 6.98 -5.10 -0.41
CA THR A 210 5.95 -6.05 -0.82
C THR A 210 5.05 -5.42 -1.86
N HIS A 211 4.76 -6.19 -2.90
CA HIS A 211 3.87 -5.82 -3.99
C HIS A 211 2.92 -6.96 -4.31
N VAL A 212 1.86 -6.70 -5.04
CA VAL A 212 0.95 -7.73 -5.55
C VAL A 212 0.68 -7.53 -7.04
N ARG A 213 0.57 -8.63 -7.76
CA ARG A 213 -0.01 -8.72 -9.08
C ARG A 213 -1.42 -9.28 -8.96
N ILE A 214 -2.39 -8.60 -9.54
CA ILE A 214 -3.79 -8.97 -9.45
C ILE A 214 -4.36 -9.08 -10.86
N ALA A 215 -5.04 -10.20 -11.13
CA ALA A 215 -5.80 -10.41 -12.36
C ALA A 215 -7.24 -10.78 -12.00
N GLY A 216 -8.20 -10.30 -12.79
CA GLY A 216 -9.61 -10.54 -12.55
C GLY A 216 -10.45 -9.27 -12.42
N PRO A 217 -11.69 -9.37 -11.92
CA PRO A 217 -12.65 -8.26 -11.90
C PRO A 217 -12.20 -7.01 -11.15
N SER A 218 -11.37 -7.13 -10.11
CA SER A 218 -10.88 -5.98 -9.35
C SER A 218 -9.97 -5.04 -10.17
N VAL A 219 -9.41 -5.50 -11.29
CA VAL A 219 -8.56 -4.66 -12.15
C VAL A 219 -9.33 -3.44 -12.64
N ALA A 220 -10.64 -3.54 -12.84
CA ALA A 220 -11.49 -2.41 -13.20
C ALA A 220 -11.49 -1.29 -12.13
N GLN A 221 -11.43 -1.65 -10.84
CA GLN A 221 -11.35 -0.67 -9.75
C GLN A 221 -9.99 0.05 -9.73
N PHE A 222 -8.89 -0.67 -9.96
CA PHE A 222 -7.57 -0.07 -10.12
C PHE A 222 -7.52 0.89 -11.31
N GLN A 223 -8.09 0.46 -12.44
CA GLN A 223 -8.18 1.29 -13.64
C GLN A 223 -8.99 2.55 -13.39
N GLN A 224 -10.11 2.45 -12.68
CA GLN A 224 -10.95 3.59 -12.33
C GLN A 224 -10.18 4.61 -11.49
N LEU A 225 -9.42 4.18 -10.48
CA LEU A 225 -8.60 5.07 -9.65
C LEU A 225 -7.54 5.82 -10.48
N PHE A 226 -6.88 5.13 -11.42
CA PHE A 226 -5.95 5.78 -12.35
C PHE A 226 -6.65 6.88 -13.18
N LEU A 227 -7.81 6.55 -13.76
CA LEU A 227 -8.58 7.50 -14.59
C LEU A 227 -9.09 8.69 -13.78
N GLU A 228 -9.44 8.49 -12.53
CA GLU A 228 -9.82 9.58 -11.60
C GLU A 228 -8.64 10.52 -11.38
N THR A 229 -7.45 10.02 -11.01
CA THR A 229 -6.26 10.85 -10.86
C THR A 229 -5.91 11.57 -12.16
N TRP A 230 -6.00 10.87 -13.29
CA TRP A 230 -5.74 11.45 -14.61
C TRP A 230 -6.64 12.64 -14.92
N ARG A 231 -7.95 12.52 -14.67
CA ARG A 231 -8.93 13.59 -14.86
C ARG A 231 -8.73 14.77 -13.90
N ASP A 232 -8.49 14.48 -12.62
CA ASP A 232 -8.29 15.48 -11.57
C ASP A 232 -7.05 16.34 -11.86
N GLN A 233 -6.02 15.76 -12.43
CA GLN A 233 -4.80 16.44 -12.87
C GLN A 233 -4.94 17.04 -14.29
N LYS A 234 -6.15 17.02 -14.88
CA LYS A 234 -6.45 17.60 -16.21
C LYS A 234 -5.60 16.99 -17.33
N GLY A 235 -5.36 15.70 -17.26
CA GLY A 235 -4.73 14.96 -18.35
C GLY A 235 -5.52 15.06 -19.66
N PRO A 236 -4.88 14.78 -20.81
CA PRO A 236 -5.59 14.68 -22.08
C PRO A 236 -6.78 13.72 -22.01
N GLU A 237 -7.83 14.01 -22.77
CA GLU A 237 -9.03 13.16 -22.82
C GLU A 237 -8.67 11.74 -23.25
N LEU A 238 -9.12 10.76 -22.47
CA LEU A 238 -8.96 9.33 -22.75
C LEU A 238 -10.35 8.72 -23.04
N ASP A 239 -10.42 7.84 -24.02
CA ASP A 239 -11.64 7.05 -24.26
C ASP A 239 -11.75 5.94 -23.19
N GLU A 240 -12.31 6.31 -22.03
CA GLU A 240 -12.37 5.46 -20.83
C GLU A 240 -12.97 4.08 -21.08
N LYS A 241 -13.87 3.92 -22.04
CA LYS A 241 -14.49 2.64 -22.40
C LYS A 241 -13.47 1.63 -22.92
N LYS A 242 -12.36 2.08 -23.48
CA LYS A 242 -11.27 1.21 -23.96
C LYS A 242 -10.39 0.71 -22.84
N TYR A 243 -10.41 1.38 -21.68
CA TYR A 243 -9.55 1.05 -20.54
C TYR A 243 -10.18 0.06 -19.56
N ILE A 244 -11.51 -0.09 -19.60
CA ILE A 244 -12.22 -1.08 -18.79
C ILE A 244 -12.45 -2.30 -19.67
N GLY A 245 -11.56 -3.26 -19.57
CA GLY A 245 -11.63 -4.52 -20.31
C GLY A 245 -12.76 -5.44 -19.85
N GLU A 246 -12.94 -6.55 -20.59
CA GLU A 246 -13.85 -7.60 -20.14
C GLU A 246 -13.36 -8.21 -18.83
N MET A 247 -14.17 -8.16 -17.78
CA MET A 247 -13.85 -8.73 -16.46
C MET A 247 -13.91 -10.24 -16.53
N LYS A 248 -12.74 -10.90 -16.66
CA LYS A 248 -12.64 -12.36 -16.70
C LYS A 248 -12.40 -12.94 -15.31
N PRO A 249 -12.95 -14.12 -15.02
CA PRO A 249 -12.62 -14.84 -13.79
C PRO A 249 -11.21 -15.44 -13.92
N GLU A 250 -10.31 -15.09 -13.01
CA GLU A 250 -8.91 -15.56 -13.04
C GLU A 250 -8.55 -16.45 -11.85
N GLY A 251 -9.31 -16.37 -10.74
CA GLY A 251 -8.97 -17.09 -9.53
C GLY A 251 -10.13 -17.27 -8.55
N ARG A 252 -9.81 -17.35 -7.26
CA ARG A 252 -10.78 -17.59 -6.18
C ARG A 252 -10.81 -16.47 -5.13
N ALA A 253 -9.82 -15.60 -5.12
CA ALA A 253 -9.72 -14.53 -4.14
C ALA A 253 -10.83 -13.49 -4.28
N TYR A 254 -11.23 -12.93 -3.15
CA TYR A 254 -12.07 -11.74 -3.09
C TYR A 254 -11.17 -10.55 -2.82
N VAL A 255 -11.33 -9.50 -3.62
CA VAL A 255 -10.48 -8.30 -3.56
C VAL A 255 -11.35 -7.06 -3.51
N GLU A 256 -11.00 -6.14 -2.64
CA GLU A 256 -11.52 -4.79 -2.54
C GLU A 256 -10.37 -3.81 -2.73
N VAL A 257 -10.55 -2.79 -3.58
CA VAL A 257 -9.47 -1.83 -3.90
C VAL A 257 -9.82 -0.49 -3.29
N ILE A 258 -9.08 -0.09 -2.27
CA ILE A 258 -9.33 1.16 -1.57
C ILE A 258 -8.36 2.22 -2.05
N GLY A 259 -8.88 3.24 -2.69
CA GLY A 259 -8.18 4.49 -2.97
C GLY A 259 -8.48 5.53 -1.91
N SER A 260 -7.48 6.28 -1.46
CA SER A 260 -7.69 7.50 -0.67
C SER A 260 -7.16 8.71 -1.43
N THR A 261 -7.79 9.85 -1.19
CA THR A 261 -7.38 11.17 -1.70
C THR A 261 -7.44 12.18 -0.56
N PRO A 262 -6.70 13.29 -0.59
CA PRO A 262 -6.75 14.30 0.45
C PRO A 262 -8.18 14.80 0.71
N GLY A 263 -8.57 14.88 1.98
CA GLY A 263 -9.89 15.41 2.38
C GLY A 263 -10.52 14.68 3.57
N ALA A 264 -11.37 15.35 4.31
CA ALA A 264 -11.94 14.85 5.57
C ALA A 264 -12.84 13.61 5.41
N LEU A 265 -13.39 13.38 4.22
CA LEU A 265 -14.32 12.27 3.95
C LEU A 265 -13.62 11.02 3.39
N ASN A 266 -12.35 11.10 3.04
CA ASN A 266 -11.67 10.02 2.32
C ASN A 266 -10.63 9.30 3.17
N ARG A 267 -11.00 8.96 4.40
CA ARG A 267 -10.16 8.19 5.34
C ARG A 267 -10.50 6.69 5.33
N LEU A 268 -10.93 6.16 4.18
CA LEU A 268 -11.39 4.77 4.06
C LEU A 268 -10.34 3.78 4.56
N THR A 269 -9.08 3.93 4.13
CA THR A 269 -7.98 3.05 4.56
C THR A 269 -7.77 3.10 6.08
N TYR A 270 -7.86 4.28 6.69
CA TYR A 270 -7.76 4.43 8.14
C TYR A 270 -8.86 3.67 8.88
N PHE A 271 -10.12 3.91 8.49
CA PHE A 271 -11.27 3.26 9.15
C PHE A 271 -11.28 1.75 8.94
N MET A 272 -10.84 1.30 7.78
CA MET A 272 -10.68 -0.11 7.48
C MET A 272 -9.67 -0.80 8.42
N TYR A 273 -8.49 -0.21 8.62
CA TYR A 273 -7.53 -0.73 9.61
C TYR A 273 -8.12 -0.75 11.03
N ILE A 274 -8.76 0.36 11.46
CA ILE A 274 -9.42 0.44 12.78
C ILE A 274 -10.47 -0.66 12.94
N SER A 275 -11.32 -0.86 11.93
CA SER A 275 -12.34 -1.90 11.95
C SER A 275 -11.73 -3.29 12.03
N ALA A 276 -10.75 -3.59 11.18
CA ALA A 276 -10.11 -4.89 11.15
C ALA A 276 -9.41 -5.23 12.48
N ILE A 277 -8.65 -4.30 13.06
CA ILE A 277 -7.95 -4.50 14.34
C ILE A 277 -8.92 -4.64 15.50
N LYS A 278 -10.02 -3.84 15.53
CA LYS A 278 -11.05 -3.94 16.59
C LYS A 278 -11.75 -5.30 16.60
N ASN A 279 -11.98 -5.88 15.44
CA ASN A 279 -12.70 -7.14 15.30
C ASN A 279 -11.79 -8.38 15.26
N ALA A 280 -10.47 -8.19 15.35
CA ALA A 280 -9.49 -9.28 15.45
C ALA A 280 -9.71 -10.13 16.71
N LYS A 281 -9.58 -11.46 16.56
CA LYS A 281 -9.79 -12.45 17.63
C LYS A 281 -8.50 -13.18 18.02
N SER A 282 -7.65 -13.47 17.03
CA SER A 282 -6.46 -14.31 17.21
C SER A 282 -5.19 -13.51 17.12
N PHE A 283 -4.96 -12.84 15.98
CA PHE A 283 -3.74 -12.07 15.78
C PHE A 283 -3.90 -10.88 14.83
N VAL A 284 -3.01 -9.90 15.02
CA VAL A 284 -2.81 -8.74 14.16
C VAL A 284 -1.32 -8.60 13.88
N HIS A 285 -0.91 -8.85 12.65
CA HIS A 285 0.48 -8.73 12.18
C HIS A 285 0.60 -7.57 11.20
N LEU A 286 1.35 -6.54 11.57
CA LEU A 286 1.54 -5.31 10.81
C LEU A 286 3.00 -5.14 10.40
N THR A 287 3.22 -4.75 9.15
CA THR A 287 4.54 -4.31 8.66
C THR A 287 4.39 -2.92 8.03
N THR A 288 5.16 -1.95 8.49
CA THR A 288 5.09 -0.58 7.96
C THR A 288 6.43 0.12 8.00
N SER A 289 6.69 0.96 7.01
CA SER A 289 7.92 1.79 6.96
C SER A 289 7.88 2.95 7.96
N TYR A 290 6.71 3.52 8.19
CA TYR A 290 6.51 4.61 9.15
C TYR A 290 5.31 4.28 10.03
N PHE A 291 5.52 4.38 11.35
CA PHE A 291 4.49 4.15 12.36
C PHE A 291 4.34 5.41 13.22
N ILE A 292 3.61 6.38 12.70
CA ILE A 292 3.36 7.68 13.35
C ILE A 292 1.86 7.96 13.34
N PRO A 293 1.04 7.02 13.81
CA PRO A 293 -0.41 7.19 13.78
C PRO A 293 -0.88 8.13 14.88
N ASP A 294 -2.14 8.54 14.78
CA ASP A 294 -2.82 9.27 15.83
C ASP A 294 -3.07 8.40 17.08
N LYS A 295 -3.53 9.06 18.14
CA LYS A 295 -3.81 8.38 19.41
C LYS A 295 -4.88 7.28 19.26
N GLN A 296 -5.92 7.50 18.47
CA GLN A 296 -7.00 6.53 18.28
C GLN A 296 -6.49 5.22 17.65
N PHE A 297 -5.58 5.32 16.70
CA PHE A 297 -4.98 4.13 16.09
C PHE A 297 -4.10 3.37 17.10
N VAL A 298 -3.26 4.09 17.85
CA VAL A 298 -2.44 3.48 18.93
C VAL A 298 -3.33 2.80 19.95
N ASP A 299 -4.37 3.47 20.44
CA ASP A 299 -5.33 2.91 21.38
C ASP A 299 -5.99 1.63 20.81
N THR A 300 -6.35 1.64 19.52
CA THR A 300 -6.96 0.46 18.87
C THR A 300 -6.01 -0.75 18.86
N VAL A 301 -4.74 -0.52 18.56
CA VAL A 301 -3.70 -1.56 18.55
C VAL A 301 -3.45 -2.10 19.96
N THR A 302 -3.29 -1.19 20.93
CA THR A 302 -3.03 -1.56 22.34
C THR A 302 -4.21 -2.27 22.99
N ASP A 303 -5.43 -1.85 22.67
CA ASP A 303 -6.66 -2.50 23.17
C ASP A 303 -6.83 -3.91 22.58
N ALA A 304 -6.43 -4.15 21.32
CA ALA A 304 -6.40 -5.50 20.75
C ALA A 304 -5.47 -6.41 21.57
N ALA A 305 -4.25 -5.95 21.87
CA ALA A 305 -3.30 -6.71 22.70
C ALA A 305 -3.85 -6.96 24.13
N ARG A 306 -4.47 -5.97 24.77
CA ARG A 306 -5.10 -6.12 26.09
C ARG A 306 -6.26 -7.10 26.10
N ARG A 307 -6.96 -7.26 24.98
CA ARG A 307 -8.01 -8.29 24.82
C ARG A 307 -7.46 -9.70 24.65
N GLY A 308 -6.13 -9.88 24.56
CA GLY A 308 -5.47 -11.18 24.38
C GLY A 308 -5.20 -11.54 22.91
N VAL A 309 -5.43 -10.62 21.97
CA VAL A 309 -5.04 -10.79 20.57
C VAL A 309 -3.51 -10.68 20.46
N GLU A 310 -2.86 -11.61 19.75
CA GLU A 310 -1.43 -11.51 19.50
C GLU A 310 -1.18 -10.36 18.50
N VAL A 311 -0.57 -9.27 18.96
CA VAL A 311 -0.23 -8.13 18.11
C VAL A 311 1.28 -8.07 17.91
N LYS A 312 1.72 -8.14 16.65
CA LYS A 312 3.12 -8.00 16.24
C LYS A 312 3.29 -6.89 15.21
N LEU A 313 4.29 -6.03 15.41
CA LEU A 313 4.68 -4.98 14.47
C LEU A 313 6.12 -5.17 14.03
N ILE A 314 6.35 -5.18 12.71
CA ILE A 314 7.69 -5.09 12.14
C ILE A 314 7.90 -3.66 11.63
N LEU A 315 8.93 -3.02 12.14
CA LEU A 315 9.26 -1.62 11.92
C LEU A 315 10.70 -1.49 11.40
N PRO A 316 11.07 -0.41 10.71
CA PRO A 316 12.44 -0.22 10.26
C PRO A 316 13.38 0.05 11.44
N GLY A 317 14.47 -0.70 11.52
CA GLY A 317 15.58 -0.43 12.43
C GLY A 317 16.64 0.51 11.85
N VAL A 318 16.50 0.83 10.55
CA VAL A 318 17.22 1.88 9.82
C VAL A 318 16.19 2.64 8.97
N SER A 319 16.33 3.96 8.85
CA SER A 319 15.38 4.80 8.12
C SER A 319 16.10 5.87 7.30
N ASP A 320 15.50 6.23 6.18
CA ASP A 320 15.87 7.37 5.34
C ASP A 320 15.52 8.72 5.99
N SER A 321 14.59 8.73 6.96
CA SER A 321 14.17 9.90 7.73
C SER A 321 14.43 9.72 9.23
N LYS A 322 15.45 10.42 9.77
CA LYS A 322 15.73 10.40 11.21
C LYS A 322 14.57 10.91 12.06
N LEU A 323 13.83 11.91 11.56
CA LEU A 323 12.70 12.47 12.29
C LEU A 323 11.56 11.43 12.39
N ALA A 324 11.19 10.79 11.28
CA ALA A 324 10.18 9.73 11.26
C ALA A 324 10.60 8.52 12.10
N PHE A 325 11.89 8.15 12.08
CA PHE A 325 12.44 7.07 12.91
C PHE A 325 12.21 7.32 14.40
N TYR A 326 12.60 8.48 14.92
CA TYR A 326 12.42 8.79 16.34
C TYR A 326 10.95 9.06 16.70
N ALA A 327 10.16 9.62 15.80
CA ALA A 327 8.72 9.79 15.99
C ALA A 327 8.00 8.42 16.15
N SER A 328 8.36 7.44 15.32
CA SER A 328 7.87 6.06 15.45
C SER A 328 8.26 5.44 16.79
N ARG A 329 9.53 5.53 17.17
CA ARG A 329 10.05 5.00 18.43
C ARG A 329 9.43 5.65 19.68
N SER A 330 8.95 6.88 19.59
CA SER A 330 8.25 7.56 20.69
C SER A 330 6.93 6.88 21.11
N ARG A 331 6.42 5.91 20.31
CA ARG A 331 5.22 5.12 20.60
C ARG A 331 5.53 3.75 21.20
N TYR A 332 6.80 3.33 21.23
CA TYR A 332 7.18 1.96 21.63
C TYR A 332 6.84 1.66 23.08
N GLU A 333 6.97 2.62 23.97
CA GLU A 333 6.66 2.42 25.40
C GLU A 333 5.18 2.04 25.60
N ASP A 334 4.26 2.81 25.03
CA ASP A 334 2.82 2.55 25.09
C ASP A 334 2.45 1.18 24.51
N LEU A 335 3.09 0.80 23.40
CA LEU A 335 2.87 -0.49 22.73
C LEU A 335 3.40 -1.66 23.56
N LEU A 336 4.65 -1.59 24.03
CA LEU A 336 5.28 -2.64 24.84
C LEU A 336 4.56 -2.85 26.17
N GLU A 337 4.08 -1.77 26.81
CA GLU A 337 3.31 -1.85 28.07
C GLU A 337 1.97 -2.56 27.89
N SER A 338 1.38 -2.51 26.71
CA SER A 338 0.12 -3.18 26.41
C SER A 338 0.29 -4.65 25.95
N GLY A 339 1.53 -5.13 25.81
CA GLY A 339 1.83 -6.51 25.38
C GLY A 339 2.03 -6.67 23.87
N VAL A 340 2.09 -5.58 23.10
CA VAL A 340 2.44 -5.62 21.67
C VAL A 340 3.90 -6.03 21.51
N LYS A 341 4.19 -6.96 20.60
CA LYS A 341 5.54 -7.40 20.25
C LYS A 341 6.08 -6.53 19.11
N LEU A 342 7.23 -5.92 19.34
CA LEU A 342 7.89 -5.05 18.37
C LEU A 342 9.17 -5.68 17.83
N TYR A 343 9.36 -5.57 16.52
CA TYR A 343 10.52 -6.10 15.81
C TYR A 343 11.13 -4.99 14.94
N GLU A 344 12.43 -4.73 15.09
CA GLU A 344 13.16 -3.80 14.23
C GLU A 344 13.99 -4.54 13.19
N ARG A 345 13.70 -4.33 11.91
CA ARG A 345 14.51 -4.86 10.82
C ARG A 345 15.70 -3.93 10.56
N ARG A 346 16.94 -4.44 10.80
CA ARG A 346 18.16 -3.62 10.71
C ARG A 346 19.05 -3.92 9.52
N SER A 347 18.91 -5.09 8.91
CA SER A 347 19.80 -5.53 7.82
C SER A 347 19.62 -4.73 6.53
N ARG A 348 18.44 -4.15 6.31
CA ARG A 348 18.08 -3.36 5.11
C ARG A 348 16.88 -2.47 5.41
N MET A 349 16.71 -1.39 4.64
CA MET A 349 15.54 -0.52 4.78
C MET A 349 14.26 -1.31 4.54
N LEU A 350 13.34 -1.26 5.52
CA LEU A 350 12.01 -1.83 5.40
C LEU A 350 11.07 -0.76 4.84
N HIS A 351 10.45 -1.05 3.69
CA HIS A 351 9.52 -0.11 3.05
C HIS A 351 8.14 -0.71 2.77
N ALA A 352 7.88 -1.96 3.16
CA ALA A 352 6.58 -2.61 3.01
C ALA A 352 5.47 -1.97 3.86
N LYS A 353 4.22 -2.01 3.37
CA LYS A 353 3.02 -1.58 4.06
C LYS A 353 1.98 -2.69 3.91
N THR A 354 1.97 -3.59 4.89
CA THR A 354 1.13 -4.79 4.84
C THR A 354 0.52 -5.11 6.20
N ALA A 355 -0.59 -5.79 6.17
CA ALA A 355 -1.17 -6.40 7.36
C ALA A 355 -1.76 -7.77 7.04
N VAL A 356 -1.75 -8.66 8.03
CA VAL A 356 -2.50 -9.91 8.05
C VAL A 356 -3.22 -10.01 9.38
N ILE A 357 -4.50 -10.28 9.35
CA ILE A 357 -5.35 -10.36 10.55
C ILE A 357 -6.14 -11.67 10.51
N ASP A 358 -6.01 -12.48 11.55
CA ASP A 358 -6.74 -13.72 11.77
C ASP A 358 -6.69 -14.73 10.60
N GLY A 359 -5.66 -14.69 9.75
CA GLY A 359 -5.52 -15.56 8.58
C GLY A 359 -6.63 -15.42 7.53
N ALA A 360 -7.37 -14.32 7.57
CA ALA A 360 -8.56 -14.12 6.76
C ALA A 360 -8.55 -12.83 5.96
N TRP A 361 -7.98 -11.80 6.53
CA TRP A 361 -7.95 -10.46 6.00
C TRP A 361 -6.49 -10.03 5.82
N SER A 362 -6.13 -9.70 4.60
CA SER A 362 -4.78 -9.21 4.28
C SER A 362 -4.87 -7.89 3.52
N THR A 363 -3.89 -7.02 3.71
CA THR A 363 -3.73 -5.84 2.86
C THR A 363 -2.30 -5.63 2.42
N VAL A 364 -2.15 -5.23 1.16
CA VAL A 364 -0.89 -4.77 0.55
C VAL A 364 -1.17 -3.47 -0.20
N GLY A 365 -0.35 -2.45 0.04
CA GLY A 365 -0.57 -1.16 -0.61
C GLY A 365 0.54 -0.15 -0.38
N SER A 366 0.22 1.11 -0.61
CA SER A 366 1.15 2.23 -0.48
C SER A 366 1.03 2.96 0.87
N THR A 367 -0.06 2.74 1.63
CA THR A 367 -0.41 3.50 2.83
C THR A 367 0.47 3.17 4.01
N ASN A 368 1.28 4.11 4.48
CA ASN A 368 1.96 4.02 5.76
C ASN A 368 0.97 4.20 6.92
N LEU A 369 1.35 3.75 8.10
CA LEU A 369 0.58 3.98 9.32
C LEU A 369 0.98 5.32 9.95
N ASP A 370 0.74 6.40 9.20
CA ASP A 370 1.04 7.78 9.61
C ASP A 370 -0.06 8.76 9.16
N LEU A 371 0.01 9.98 9.70
CA LEU A 371 -1.00 11.00 9.44
C LEU A 371 -0.99 11.47 7.99
N LEU A 372 0.19 11.55 7.35
CA LEU A 372 0.31 12.00 5.95
C LEU A 372 -0.42 11.04 5.01
N SER A 373 -0.19 9.74 5.16
CA SER A 373 -0.85 8.72 4.36
C SER A 373 -2.36 8.66 4.63
N PHE A 374 -2.79 8.82 5.88
CA PHE A 374 -4.21 8.71 6.21
C PHE A 374 -5.06 9.94 5.86
N GLN A 375 -4.47 11.13 5.69
CA GLN A 375 -5.23 12.37 5.55
C GLN A 375 -4.85 13.26 4.37
N TYR A 376 -3.61 13.16 3.90
CA TYR A 376 -3.05 14.18 3.02
C TYR A 376 -2.55 13.68 1.68
N ASN A 377 -2.35 12.38 1.50
CA ASN A 377 -1.82 11.82 0.27
C ASN A 377 -2.84 10.96 -0.47
N ASN A 378 -2.66 10.84 -1.78
CA ASN A 378 -3.29 9.78 -2.54
C ASN A 378 -2.60 8.47 -2.19
N GLU A 379 -3.37 7.49 -1.76
CA GLU A 379 -2.88 6.16 -1.43
C GLU A 379 -3.75 5.09 -2.11
N ILE A 380 -3.25 3.88 -2.16
CA ILE A 380 -3.98 2.72 -2.70
C ILE A 380 -3.63 1.46 -1.91
N ASN A 381 -4.65 0.72 -1.52
CA ASN A 381 -4.51 -0.59 -0.86
C ASN A 381 -5.41 -1.63 -1.54
N ALA A 382 -4.87 -2.81 -1.75
CA ALA A 382 -5.66 -4.00 -2.05
C ALA A 382 -5.97 -4.73 -0.74
N ILE A 383 -7.25 -4.98 -0.49
CA ILE A 383 -7.72 -5.85 0.59
C ILE A 383 -8.03 -7.19 -0.03
N ILE A 384 -7.43 -8.23 0.50
CA ILE A 384 -7.55 -9.59 -0.03
C ILE A 384 -8.17 -10.49 1.05
N LEU A 385 -9.34 -11.05 0.75
CA LEU A 385 -10.01 -12.05 1.57
C LEU A 385 -9.81 -13.42 0.92
N ASP A 386 -8.69 -14.04 1.24
CA ASP A 386 -8.30 -15.36 0.75
C ASP A 386 -7.32 -16.01 1.73
N THR A 387 -7.62 -17.23 2.20
CA THR A 387 -6.78 -17.91 3.21
C THR A 387 -5.44 -18.36 2.65
N ASP A 388 -5.39 -18.80 1.40
CA ASP A 388 -4.14 -19.26 0.79
C ASP A 388 -3.18 -18.07 0.61
N PHE A 389 -3.72 -16.89 0.28
CA PHE A 389 -2.95 -15.64 0.23
C PHE A 389 -2.52 -15.18 1.63
N ALA A 390 -3.42 -15.28 2.63
CA ALA A 390 -3.10 -14.93 4.01
C ALA A 390 -1.99 -15.81 4.57
N ASP A 391 -1.99 -17.12 4.28
CA ASP A 391 -0.92 -18.05 4.66
C ASP A 391 0.43 -17.63 4.05
N ALA A 392 0.45 -17.27 2.76
CA ALA A 392 1.66 -16.77 2.09
C ALA A 392 2.17 -15.47 2.72
N MET A 393 1.27 -14.57 3.11
CA MET A 393 1.61 -13.33 3.82
C MET A 393 2.14 -13.60 5.23
N GLU A 394 1.58 -14.56 5.96
CA GLU A 394 2.07 -15.01 7.27
C GLU A 394 3.47 -15.61 7.17
N ASP A 395 3.71 -16.46 6.18
CA ASP A 395 5.04 -17.02 5.93
C ASP A 395 6.06 -15.91 5.65
N LEU A 396 5.66 -14.89 4.89
CA LEU A 396 6.50 -13.73 4.62
C LEU A 396 6.75 -12.91 5.89
N PHE A 397 5.70 -12.65 6.68
CA PHE A 397 5.81 -11.95 7.95
C PHE A 397 6.75 -12.67 8.91
N ASN A 398 6.63 -13.99 9.06
CA ASN A 398 7.47 -14.79 9.93
C ASN A 398 8.95 -14.81 9.49
N ARG A 399 9.21 -14.80 8.17
CA ARG A 399 10.57 -14.62 7.64
C ARG A 399 11.14 -13.25 7.99
N ASP A 400 10.32 -12.20 7.92
CA ASP A 400 10.72 -10.84 8.28
C ASP A 400 10.96 -10.70 9.79
N VAL A 401 10.15 -11.35 10.64
CA VAL A 401 10.38 -11.44 12.09
C VAL A 401 11.72 -12.13 12.38
N ALA A 402 11.98 -13.28 11.74
CA ALA A 402 13.24 -14.02 11.92
C ALA A 402 14.49 -13.21 11.51
N ALA A 403 14.33 -12.26 10.59
CA ALA A 403 15.39 -11.34 10.13
C ALA A 403 15.40 -9.99 10.87
N SER A 404 14.65 -9.87 11.97
CA SER A 404 14.51 -8.65 12.78
C SER A 404 14.96 -8.88 14.21
N ASN A 405 15.26 -7.79 14.92
CA ASN A 405 15.58 -7.84 16.34
C ASN A 405 14.30 -7.52 17.14
N GLU A 406 13.93 -8.38 18.06
CA GLU A 406 12.85 -8.09 19.01
C GLU A 406 13.26 -6.97 19.95
N ILE A 407 12.37 -6.01 20.14
CA ILE A 407 12.51 -4.93 21.12
C ILE A 407 11.71 -5.32 22.36
N THR A 408 12.44 -5.81 23.38
CA THR A 408 11.83 -6.15 24.67
C THR A 408 11.69 -4.91 25.55
N ARG A 409 10.74 -4.93 26.51
CA ARG A 409 10.54 -3.85 27.48
C ARG A 409 11.81 -3.55 28.28
N ASP A 410 12.55 -4.59 28.69
CA ASP A 410 13.77 -4.44 29.47
C ASP A 410 14.87 -3.75 28.63
N ALA A 411 15.12 -4.22 27.41
CA ALA A 411 16.07 -3.60 26.51
C ALA A 411 15.67 -2.14 26.19
N TRP A 412 14.37 -1.87 26.01
CA TRP A 412 13.84 -0.56 25.74
C TRP A 412 14.07 0.42 26.90
N SER A 413 13.89 -0.05 28.14
CA SER A 413 14.12 0.76 29.34
C SER A 413 15.57 1.21 29.49
N GLN A 414 16.52 0.46 28.94
CA GLN A 414 17.97 0.71 28.99
C GLN A 414 18.51 1.48 27.78
N ARG A 415 17.63 1.98 26.87
CA ARG A 415 18.08 2.73 25.68
C ARG A 415 18.83 4.00 26.07
N PRO A 416 19.76 4.47 25.22
CA PRO A 416 20.55 5.68 25.49
C PRO A 416 19.68 6.89 25.85
N PRO A 417 20.10 7.72 26.83
CA PRO A 417 19.35 8.94 27.18
C PRO A 417 19.15 9.88 26.00
N TRP A 418 20.09 9.93 25.07
CA TRP A 418 19.98 10.73 23.86
C TRP A 418 18.81 10.32 22.98
N ASP A 419 18.56 9.03 22.82
CA ASP A 419 17.42 8.53 22.06
C ASP A 419 16.10 9.02 22.67
N ARG A 420 15.98 9.02 24.01
CA ARG A 420 14.79 9.54 24.71
C ARG A 420 14.55 11.02 24.41
N VAL A 421 15.64 11.82 24.34
CA VAL A 421 15.56 13.24 23.99
C VAL A 421 15.07 13.41 22.56
N MET A 422 15.64 12.65 21.62
CA MET A 422 15.24 12.72 20.21
C MET A 422 13.78 12.25 20.00
N GLU A 423 13.35 11.20 20.69
CA GLU A 423 11.96 10.69 20.68
C GLU A 423 10.98 11.76 21.20
N PHE A 424 11.33 12.44 22.31
CA PHE A 424 10.51 13.50 22.87
C PHE A 424 10.31 14.67 21.89
N PHE A 425 11.40 15.17 21.31
CA PHE A 425 11.31 16.26 20.33
C PHE A 425 10.58 15.83 19.07
N SER A 426 10.83 14.62 18.56
CA SER A 426 10.17 14.10 17.36
C SER A 426 8.67 13.89 17.57
N ARG A 427 8.24 13.56 18.80
CA ARG A 427 6.82 13.44 19.17
C ARG A 427 6.07 14.78 19.05
N ILE A 428 6.72 15.92 19.36
CA ILE A 428 6.11 17.25 19.20
C ILE A 428 5.80 17.54 17.72
N PHE A 429 6.65 17.06 16.81
CA PHE A 429 6.47 17.24 15.37
C PHE A 429 5.68 16.13 14.70
N SER A 430 5.25 15.08 15.43
CA SER A 430 4.51 13.95 14.87
C SER A 430 3.14 14.33 14.28
N GLY A 431 2.57 15.48 14.68
CA GLY A 431 1.35 16.04 14.11
C GLY A 431 1.53 16.68 12.71
N THR A 432 2.77 16.74 12.21
CA THR A 432 3.12 17.31 10.90
C THR A 432 3.81 16.31 9.99
N LEU A 433 3.95 15.06 10.45
CA LEU A 433 4.50 13.89 9.75
C LEU A 433 3.36 12.87 9.42
#